data_b401c08893e47e4aa355bc22be4db871
#
_entry.id   b401c08893e47e4aa355bc22be4db871
#
_cell.length_a   1.000
_cell.length_b   1.000
_cell.length_c   1.000
_cell.angle_alpha   90.00
_cell.angle_beta   90.00
_cell.angle_gamma   90.00
#
_symmetry.space_group_name_H-M   'P 1'
#
loop_
_entity.id
_entity.type
_entity.pdbx_description
1 polymer ?
#
loop_
_entity_poly.entity_id
_entity_poly.type
_entity_poly.pdbx_seq_one_letter_code
_entity_poly.pdbx_strand_id
1 'polypeptide(L)'
;MKKLLVSVIALFGAVSLSAQDVTAIYNEAAAAFGAKNFTEAATKFEQVIDQGMDNESAASMVATAKSTLPKCYFMLGGGALKTKNYDEALKNFEKSAELAELYGDMNQMAKS
;
A
#
# COMPACT_ATOMS: atom_id res chain seq x y z
N MET A 1 20.51 15.97 5.55
CA MET A 1 19.35 16.83 5.63
C MET A 1 18.07 16.02 5.62
N LYS A 2 17.48 15.88 4.45
CA LYS A 2 16.24 15.13 4.36
C LYS A 2 16.38 13.72 4.87
N LYS A 3 17.53 13.13 4.66
CA LYS A 3 17.78 11.77 5.08
C LYS A 3 17.70 11.61 6.57
N LEU A 4 18.13 12.63 7.29
CA LEU A 4 18.07 12.58 8.74
C LEU A 4 16.65 12.54 9.25
N LEU A 5 15.79 13.30 8.60
CA LEU A 5 14.39 13.30 8.98
C LEU A 5 13.76 11.93 8.80
N VAL A 6 14.11 11.29 7.71
CA VAL A 6 13.58 9.96 7.44
C VAL A 6 14.02 8.99 8.54
N SER A 7 15.26 9.08 8.94
CA SER A 7 15.75 8.20 9.99
C SER A 7 15.00 8.37 11.29
N VAL A 8 14.74 9.61 11.64
CA VAL A 8 14.01 9.89 12.86
C VAL A 8 12.63 9.31 12.82
N ILE A 9 11.98 9.47 11.71
CA ILE A 9 10.62 8.92 11.53
C ILE A 9 10.64 7.41 11.68
N ALA A 10 11.64 6.78 11.13
CA ALA A 10 11.76 5.33 11.23
C ALA A 10 11.86 4.87 12.67
N LEU A 11 12.58 5.63 13.47
CA LEU A 11 12.72 5.30 14.88
C LEU A 11 11.38 5.32 15.59
N PHE A 12 10.62 6.35 15.35
CA PHE A 12 9.30 6.44 15.96
C PHE A 12 8.41 5.31 15.51
N GLY A 13 8.45 5.01 14.24
CA GLY A 13 7.63 3.95 13.71
C GLY A 13 7.93 2.62 14.34
N ALA A 14 9.15 2.41 14.74
CA ALA A 14 9.55 1.13 15.31
C ALA A 14 9.07 0.94 16.74
N VAL A 15 8.73 2.01 17.41
CA VAL A 15 8.48 1.97 18.83
C VAL A 15 7.06 1.51 19.19
N SER A 16 6.09 1.85 18.40
CA SER A 16 4.73 1.55 18.79
C SER A 16 3.94 1.01 17.61
N LEU A 17 3.97 -0.29 17.45
CA LEU A 17 3.18 -0.97 16.43
C LEU A 17 1.98 -1.60 17.10
N SER A 18 0.88 -0.90 17.09
CA SER A 18 -0.34 -1.38 17.68
C SER A 18 -1.46 -1.32 16.64
N ALA A 19 -2.61 -1.87 16.98
CA ALA A 19 -3.76 -1.81 16.10
C ALA A 19 -4.14 -0.37 15.81
N GLN A 20 -3.95 0.53 16.77
CA GLN A 20 -4.25 1.93 16.57
C GLN A 20 -3.34 2.56 15.54
N ASP A 21 -2.06 2.19 15.59
CA ASP A 21 -1.11 2.71 14.60
C ASP A 21 -1.47 2.25 13.21
N VAL A 22 -1.87 0.99 13.08
CA VAL A 22 -2.29 0.46 11.79
C VAL A 22 -3.54 1.21 11.30
N THR A 23 -4.47 1.48 12.21
CA THR A 23 -5.68 2.21 11.86
C THR A 23 -5.34 3.61 11.34
N ALA A 24 -4.42 4.29 12.00
CA ALA A 24 -4.02 5.63 11.57
C ALA A 24 -3.39 5.58 10.18
N ILE A 25 -2.51 4.61 9.96
CA ILE A 25 -1.87 4.46 8.66
C ILE A 25 -2.91 4.13 7.59
N TYR A 26 -3.84 3.26 7.92
CA TYR A 26 -4.91 2.90 7.00
C TYR A 26 -5.74 4.13 6.61
N ASN A 27 -6.09 4.95 7.59
CA ASN A 27 -6.85 6.16 7.31
C ASN A 27 -6.08 7.12 6.42
N GLU A 28 -4.78 7.22 6.65
CA GLU A 28 -3.92 8.05 5.79
C GLU A 28 -3.85 7.51 4.38
N ALA A 29 -3.77 6.18 4.27
CA ALA A 29 -3.75 5.54 2.95
C ALA A 29 -5.04 5.81 2.19
N ALA A 30 -6.17 5.65 2.88
CA ALA A 30 -7.47 5.88 2.25
C ALA A 30 -7.62 7.33 1.81
N ALA A 31 -7.17 8.27 2.65
CA ALA A 31 -7.24 9.68 2.31
C ALA A 31 -6.37 9.99 1.10
N ALA A 32 -5.16 9.43 1.06
CA ALA A 32 -4.28 9.64 -0.08
C ALA A 32 -4.88 9.07 -1.35
N PHE A 33 -5.48 7.89 -1.24
CA PHE A 33 -6.14 7.27 -2.40
C PHE A 33 -7.28 8.14 -2.90
N GLY A 34 -8.09 8.65 -2.00
CA GLY A 34 -9.19 9.53 -2.36
C GLY A 34 -8.72 10.84 -2.99
N ALA A 35 -7.57 11.34 -2.57
CA ALA A 35 -6.97 12.54 -3.13
C ALA A 35 -6.21 12.26 -4.42
N LYS A 36 -6.18 11.01 -4.85
CA LYS A 36 -5.48 10.57 -6.05
C LYS A 36 -3.96 10.68 -5.92
N ASN A 37 -3.49 10.67 -4.69
CA ASN A 37 -2.06 10.62 -4.42
C ASN A 37 -1.67 9.16 -4.29
N PHE A 38 -1.55 8.50 -5.43
CA PHE A 38 -1.42 7.04 -5.45
C PHE A 38 -0.05 6.55 -4.98
N THR A 39 0.98 7.37 -5.10
CA THR A 39 2.29 7.01 -4.58
C THR A 39 2.24 6.90 -3.06
N GLU A 40 1.68 7.89 -2.41
CA GLU A 40 1.56 7.87 -0.96
C GLU A 40 0.60 6.78 -0.52
N ALA A 41 -0.51 6.64 -1.23
CA ALA A 41 -1.49 5.60 -0.91
C ALA A 41 -0.85 4.23 -0.96
N ALA A 42 -0.07 3.95 -2.00
CA ALA A 42 0.60 2.66 -2.12
C ALA A 42 1.55 2.41 -0.96
N THR A 43 2.35 3.40 -0.61
CA THR A 43 3.29 3.28 0.50
C THR A 43 2.55 2.98 1.80
N LYS A 44 1.48 3.70 2.06
CA LYS A 44 0.73 3.52 3.30
C LYS A 44 0.00 2.17 3.33
N PHE A 45 -0.60 1.78 2.22
CA PHE A 45 -1.25 0.47 2.20
C PHE A 45 -0.25 -0.66 2.39
N GLU A 46 0.96 -0.52 1.86
CA GLU A 46 1.99 -1.53 2.11
C GLU A 46 2.32 -1.61 3.59
N GLN A 47 2.39 -0.46 4.26
CA GLN A 47 2.63 -0.44 5.69
C GLN A 47 1.50 -1.10 6.46
N VAL A 48 0.26 -0.88 6.04
CA VAL A 48 -0.88 -1.54 6.68
C VAL A 48 -0.74 -3.05 6.58
N ILE A 49 -0.36 -3.54 5.41
CA ILE A 49 -0.20 -4.97 5.23
C ILE A 49 0.93 -5.50 6.11
N ASP A 50 2.08 -4.86 6.08
CA ASP A 50 3.23 -5.33 6.86
C ASP A 50 2.96 -5.33 8.36
N GLN A 51 2.39 -4.26 8.86
CA GLN A 51 2.21 -4.11 10.29
C GLN A 51 0.97 -4.79 10.81
N GLY A 52 -0.01 -5.01 9.93
CA GLY A 52 -1.27 -5.61 10.35
C GLY A 52 -1.36 -7.10 10.16
N MET A 53 -0.36 -7.73 9.51
CA MET A 53 -0.46 -9.15 9.18
C MET A 53 -0.63 -10.04 10.39
N ASP A 54 0.04 -9.72 11.46
CA ASP A 54 -0.01 -10.54 12.67
C ASP A 54 -1.03 -10.03 13.69
N ASN A 55 -1.87 -9.10 13.28
CA ASN A 55 -2.81 -8.45 14.17
C ASN A 55 -4.23 -8.73 13.72
N GLU A 56 -4.92 -9.58 14.48
CA GLU A 56 -6.28 -10.00 14.11
C GLU A 56 -7.23 -8.82 14.04
N SER A 57 -7.05 -7.83 14.91
CA SER A 57 -7.96 -6.70 14.90
C SER A 57 -7.74 -5.81 13.66
N ALA A 58 -6.65 -5.99 12.96
CA ALA A 58 -6.40 -5.25 11.73
C ALA A 58 -6.73 -6.06 10.48
N ALA A 59 -7.28 -7.24 10.63
CA ALA A 59 -7.48 -8.15 9.50
C ALA A 59 -8.29 -7.54 8.36
N SER A 60 -9.37 -6.82 8.69
CA SER A 60 -10.20 -6.24 7.64
C SER A 60 -9.47 -5.11 6.93
N MET A 61 -8.65 -4.34 7.65
CA MET A 61 -7.85 -3.29 7.03
C MET A 61 -6.79 -3.88 6.12
N VAL A 62 -6.17 -4.96 6.55
CA VAL A 62 -5.18 -5.65 5.73
C VAL A 62 -5.82 -6.18 4.46
N ALA A 63 -7.01 -6.77 4.57
CA ALA A 63 -7.72 -7.28 3.41
C ALA A 63 -8.02 -6.17 2.41
N THR A 64 -8.51 -5.03 2.91
CA THR A 64 -8.79 -3.89 2.04
C THR A 64 -7.50 -3.36 1.41
N ALA A 65 -6.43 -3.29 2.19
CA ALA A 65 -5.15 -2.83 1.66
C ALA A 65 -4.67 -3.73 0.54
N LYS A 66 -4.80 -5.05 0.71
CA LYS A 66 -4.38 -5.99 -0.31
C LYS A 66 -5.19 -5.85 -1.59
N SER A 67 -6.46 -5.50 -1.48
CA SER A 67 -7.29 -5.32 -2.67
C SER A 67 -7.07 -3.96 -3.31
N THR A 68 -6.66 -2.96 -2.54
CA THR A 68 -6.51 -1.60 -3.04
C THR A 68 -5.11 -1.33 -3.58
N LEU A 69 -4.10 -1.98 -3.00
CA LEU A 69 -2.72 -1.73 -3.39
C LEU A 69 -2.48 -1.95 -4.90
N PRO A 70 -2.96 -3.04 -5.51
CA PRO A 70 -2.80 -3.20 -6.95
C PRO A 70 -3.43 -2.05 -7.73
N LYS A 71 -4.55 -1.53 -7.25
CA LYS A 71 -5.20 -0.41 -7.92
C LYS A 71 -4.32 0.84 -7.91
N CYS A 72 -3.60 1.06 -6.79
CA CYS A 72 -2.68 2.18 -6.71
C CYS A 72 -1.64 2.11 -7.82
N TYR A 73 -1.04 0.95 -8.00
CA TYR A 73 -0.02 0.78 -9.02
C TYR A 73 -0.62 0.88 -10.43
N PHE A 74 -1.82 0.39 -10.60
CA PHE A 74 -2.49 0.53 -11.88
C PHE A 74 -2.70 2.00 -12.23
N MET A 75 -3.14 2.79 -11.25
CA MET A 75 -3.36 4.22 -11.47
C MET A 75 -2.05 4.95 -11.72
N LEU A 76 -0.99 4.54 -11.02
CA LEU A 76 0.33 5.12 -11.27
C LEU A 76 0.82 4.81 -12.68
N GLY A 77 0.56 3.60 -13.14
CA GLY A 77 0.89 3.23 -14.50
C GLY A 77 0.15 4.08 -15.51
N GLY A 78 -1.15 4.30 -15.27
CA GLY A 78 -1.94 5.15 -16.14
C GLY A 78 -1.44 6.57 -16.20
N GLY A 79 -1.02 7.10 -15.03
CA GLY A 79 -0.46 8.45 -14.98
C GLY A 79 0.84 8.56 -15.74
N ALA A 80 1.70 7.55 -15.58
CA ALA A 80 2.97 7.52 -16.31
C ALA A 80 2.74 7.44 -17.81
N LEU A 81 1.72 6.67 -18.20
CA LEU A 81 1.38 6.54 -19.61
C LEU A 81 0.95 7.88 -20.21
N LYS A 82 0.19 8.65 -19.44
CA LYS A 82 -0.26 9.96 -19.90
C LYS A 82 0.90 10.90 -20.15
N THR A 83 1.97 10.78 -19.37
CA THR A 83 3.15 11.61 -19.56
C THR A 83 4.17 10.95 -20.49
N LYS A 84 3.79 9.85 -21.11
CA LYS A 84 4.62 9.12 -22.06
C LYS A 84 5.88 8.54 -21.43
N ASN A 85 5.81 8.29 -20.15
CA ASN A 85 6.90 7.63 -19.43
C ASN A 85 6.63 6.12 -19.46
N TYR A 86 6.95 5.51 -20.59
CA TYR A 86 6.52 4.14 -20.85
C TYR A 86 7.21 3.11 -19.97
N ASP A 87 8.47 3.32 -19.63
CA ASP A 87 9.17 2.40 -18.75
C ASP A 87 8.53 2.37 -17.38
N GLU A 88 8.19 3.55 -16.86
CA GLU A 88 7.56 3.65 -15.57
C GLU A 88 6.15 3.07 -15.61
N ALA A 89 5.44 3.32 -16.70
CA ALA A 89 4.09 2.78 -16.86
C ALA A 89 4.13 1.26 -16.83
N LEU A 90 5.07 0.67 -17.56
CA LEU A 90 5.19 -0.77 -17.61
C LEU A 90 5.51 -1.36 -16.24
N LYS A 91 6.44 -0.74 -15.52
CA LYS A 91 6.79 -1.21 -14.19
C LYS A 91 5.58 -1.20 -13.26
N ASN A 92 4.82 -0.13 -13.30
CA ASN A 92 3.66 -0.02 -12.41
C ASN A 92 2.56 -1.00 -12.79
N PHE A 93 2.34 -1.20 -14.09
CA PHE A 93 1.34 -2.17 -14.52
C PHE A 93 1.76 -3.59 -14.17
N GLU A 94 3.05 -3.90 -14.31
CA GLU A 94 3.55 -5.21 -13.93
C GLU A 94 3.39 -5.44 -12.43
N LYS A 95 3.71 -4.43 -11.65
CA LYS A 95 3.57 -4.53 -10.20
C LYS A 95 2.11 -4.73 -9.82
N SER A 96 1.22 -4.01 -10.46
CA SER A 96 -0.21 -4.15 -10.22
C SER A 96 -0.67 -5.58 -10.51
N ALA A 97 -0.25 -6.13 -11.63
CA ALA A 97 -0.63 -7.48 -12.01
C ALA A 97 -0.07 -8.51 -11.04
N GLU A 98 1.19 -8.36 -10.66
CA GLU A 98 1.82 -9.25 -9.69
C GLU A 98 1.05 -9.31 -8.39
N LEU A 99 0.72 -8.13 -7.86
CA LEU A 99 0.03 -8.06 -6.58
C LEU A 99 -1.39 -8.58 -6.68
N ALA A 100 -2.06 -8.28 -7.78
CA ALA A 100 -3.42 -8.77 -7.97
C ALA A 100 -3.44 -10.31 -8.01
N GLU A 101 -2.46 -10.88 -8.66
CA GLU A 101 -2.36 -12.33 -8.72
C GLU A 101 -2.02 -12.93 -7.35
N LEU A 102 -1.04 -12.34 -6.69
CA LEU A 102 -0.61 -12.82 -5.39
C LEU A 102 -1.75 -12.79 -4.37
N TYR A 103 -2.40 -11.64 -4.27
CA TYR A 103 -3.45 -11.47 -3.26
C TYR A 103 -4.75 -12.14 -3.69
N GLY A 104 -4.98 -12.25 -4.97
CA GLY A 104 -6.13 -12.96 -5.47
C GLY A 104 -6.07 -14.45 -5.14
N ASP A 105 -4.91 -15.04 -5.32
CA ASP A 105 -4.71 -16.44 -4.98
C ASP A 105 -4.95 -16.68 -3.51
N MET A 106 -4.45 -15.79 -2.68
CA MET A 106 -4.63 -15.92 -1.24
C MET A 106 -6.11 -15.85 -0.87
N ASN A 107 -6.85 -14.96 -1.51
CA ASN A 107 -8.28 -14.87 -1.27
C ASN A 107 -9.01 -16.13 -1.66
N GLN A 108 -8.64 -16.71 -2.79
CA GLN A 108 -9.29 -17.93 -3.24
C GLN A 108 -9.01 -19.08 -2.29
N MET A 109 -7.79 -19.17 -1.82
CA MET A 109 -7.44 -20.20 -0.87
C MET A 109 -8.23 -20.05 0.42
N ALA A 110 -8.43 -18.83 0.85
CA ALA A 110 -9.20 -18.58 2.06
C ALA A 110 -10.65 -18.98 1.91
N LYS A 111 -11.18 -18.85 0.70
CA LYS A 111 -12.57 -19.23 0.46
C LYS A 111 -12.77 -20.71 0.32
N SER A 112 -11.74 -21.39 -0.10
CA SER A 112 -11.82 -22.83 -0.27
C SER A 112 -11.80 -23.54 1.06
#